data_b8ea62a494da2c54a658d37d1cf6b4cb
#
_entry.id   b8ea62a494da2c54a658d37d1cf6b4cb
#
_cell.length_a   1.000
_cell.length_b   1.000
_cell.length_c   1.000
_cell.angle_alpha   90.00
_cell.angle_beta   90.00
_cell.angle_gamma   90.00
#
_symmetry.space_group_name_H-M   'P 1'
#
loop_
_entity.id
_entity.type
_entity.pdbx_description
1 polymer ?
#
loop_
_entity_poly.entity_id
_entity_poly.type
_entity_poly.pdbx_seq_one_letter_code
_entity_poly.pdbx_strand_id
1 'polypeptide(L)'
;MISMYQWQQIKTCSGNGMSIKAMARKMGVSKNTIRKYLRSKGVPEMKPRLYGSHVNPFKEEVGVMIKNEFIGTRIFNELLALGFKGSLSSVHRYLKKHRPSVNREKMSSRFETEAGKQMQYDWKEWALDIGGAPTKIYVHSLILSFSRKKFYVASLNITTSDILQAIHQGMTYFGGFGQELVIDNPKQMVLSHGKNGVIRYNDAFLRFCGLFGISPNPCENYRPQTKGKVERPFLVLQEHFLKGLAVTDWSDLSHQLEIFTSTVNHRYHSGIETTPDHRFEIEKPMLCPIPCVEPSAWRVTQLRKISQDGYVSLDGKRYPVPMNLCGKEVVVESLFGTSFRVMRAGVLVCELAKRLEGPTQAPHPEHAIINAQYVDSRHKRRSVPVIEFIRLFGDQGESFLDGLKKTQKENLYFHIDGILMLTQFYQLEDILTVLKDCIEIQVFHKNTVKNLLGSKSIKFPIATPCLSISIPSASISRPLSAYKEVARV
;
A
#
# COMPACT_ATOMS: atom_id res chain seq x y z
N MET A 1 -53.38 -37.67 13.05
CA MET A 1 -53.74 -37.98 11.66
C MET A 1 -53.44 -39.45 11.44
N ILE A 2 -54.22 -40.22 10.68
CA ILE A 2 -53.96 -41.66 10.45
C ILE A 2 -53.01 -41.83 9.27
N SER A 3 -52.18 -42.84 9.25
CA SER A 3 -51.33 -43.23 8.15
C SER A 3 -52.16 -43.84 6.98
N MET A 4 -51.55 -43.86 5.78
CA MET A 4 -52.18 -44.45 4.59
C MET A 4 -52.55 -45.94 4.85
N TYR A 5 -51.70 -46.66 5.56
CA TYR A 5 -51.93 -48.05 5.98
C TYR A 5 -53.16 -48.15 6.90
N GLN A 6 -53.25 -47.30 7.92
CA GLN A 6 -54.46 -47.28 8.81
C GLN A 6 -55.71 -46.90 8.06
N TRP A 7 -55.65 -45.97 7.06
CA TRP A 7 -56.81 -45.68 6.22
C TRP A 7 -57.26 -46.87 5.40
N GLN A 8 -56.32 -47.58 4.75
CA GLN A 8 -56.65 -48.82 4.04
C GLN A 8 -57.28 -49.85 4.97
N GLN A 9 -56.71 -50.06 6.16
CA GLN A 9 -57.30 -51.01 7.17
C GLN A 9 -58.72 -50.58 7.55
N ILE A 10 -59.03 -49.28 7.72
CA ILE A 10 -60.40 -48.83 8.00
C ILE A 10 -61.33 -49.20 6.86
N LYS A 11 -60.96 -49.03 5.62
CA LYS A 11 -61.80 -49.39 4.46
C LYS A 11 -62.00 -50.87 4.34
N THR A 12 -60.94 -51.68 4.51
CA THR A 12 -61.03 -53.14 4.47
C THR A 12 -61.88 -53.69 5.61
N CYS A 13 -61.68 -53.24 6.85
CA CYS A 13 -62.48 -53.68 7.99
C CYS A 13 -63.95 -53.28 7.86
N SER A 14 -64.24 -52.12 7.25
CA SER A 14 -65.61 -51.70 6.94
C SER A 14 -66.26 -52.57 5.87
N GLY A 15 -65.51 -52.95 4.80
CA GLY A 15 -65.91 -53.84 3.76
C GLY A 15 -66.25 -55.26 4.32
N ASN A 16 -65.55 -55.70 5.35
CA ASN A 16 -65.75 -56.95 6.05
C ASN A 16 -66.83 -56.87 7.14
N GLY A 17 -67.67 -55.85 7.19
CA GLY A 17 -68.80 -55.70 8.10
C GLY A 17 -68.46 -55.36 9.56
N MET A 18 -67.19 -54.94 9.84
CA MET A 18 -66.79 -54.66 11.24
C MET A 18 -67.42 -53.34 11.71
N SER A 19 -67.98 -53.37 12.93
CA SER A 19 -68.62 -52.18 13.51
C SER A 19 -67.62 -51.06 13.82
N ILE A 20 -68.08 -49.80 13.75
CA ILE A 20 -67.26 -48.63 14.06
C ILE A 20 -66.61 -48.70 15.43
N LYS A 21 -67.31 -49.25 16.41
CA LYS A 21 -66.82 -49.44 17.78
C LYS A 21 -65.68 -50.43 17.83
N ALA A 22 -65.78 -51.54 17.08
CA ALA A 22 -64.74 -52.56 16.98
C ALA A 22 -63.51 -52.07 16.25
N MET A 23 -63.68 -51.34 15.12
CA MET A 23 -62.57 -50.69 14.38
C MET A 23 -61.84 -49.69 15.25
N ALA A 24 -62.57 -48.86 16.02
CA ALA A 24 -61.96 -47.84 16.91
C ALA A 24 -61.07 -48.49 18.00
N ARG A 25 -61.54 -49.64 18.61
CA ARG A 25 -60.72 -50.36 19.56
C ARG A 25 -59.51 -51.03 18.92
N LYS A 26 -59.70 -51.70 17.79
CA LYS A 26 -58.61 -52.40 17.07
C LYS A 26 -57.49 -51.51 16.61
N MET A 27 -57.81 -50.29 16.22
CA MET A 27 -56.83 -49.34 15.66
C MET A 27 -56.37 -48.26 16.65
N GLY A 28 -56.84 -48.20 17.84
CA GLY A 28 -56.49 -47.22 18.86
C GLY A 28 -56.88 -45.77 18.49
N VAL A 29 -57.92 -45.56 17.67
CA VAL A 29 -58.36 -44.26 17.21
C VAL A 29 -59.80 -43.97 17.61
N SER A 30 -60.14 -42.65 17.69
CA SER A 30 -61.53 -42.32 18.11
C SER A 30 -62.59 -42.73 17.08
N LYS A 31 -63.81 -43.04 17.55
CA LYS A 31 -64.96 -43.34 16.68
C LYS A 31 -65.21 -42.26 15.66
N ASN A 32 -64.99 -40.96 16.04
CA ASN A 32 -65.16 -39.83 15.14
C ASN A 32 -64.15 -39.86 14.05
N THR A 33 -62.91 -40.27 14.34
CA THR A 33 -61.82 -40.41 13.33
C THR A 33 -62.24 -41.52 12.32
N ILE A 34 -62.72 -42.70 12.78
CA ILE A 34 -63.19 -43.74 11.89
C ILE A 34 -64.32 -43.25 11.00
N ARG A 35 -65.38 -42.63 11.56
CA ARG A 35 -66.49 -42.05 10.78
C ARG A 35 -66.02 -41.04 9.71
N LYS A 36 -65.10 -40.16 10.09
CA LYS A 36 -64.50 -39.14 9.15
C LYS A 36 -63.84 -39.80 7.95
N TYR A 37 -63.05 -40.87 8.18
CA TYR A 37 -62.34 -41.54 7.08
C TYR A 37 -63.17 -42.52 6.30
N LEU A 38 -64.23 -43.09 6.88
CA LEU A 38 -65.22 -43.85 6.14
C LEU A 38 -66.02 -43.02 5.13
N ARG A 39 -66.30 -41.75 5.49
CA ARG A 39 -67.00 -40.78 4.63
C ARG A 39 -66.09 -40.16 3.57
N SER A 40 -64.74 -40.22 3.71
CA SER A 40 -63.83 -39.67 2.73
C SER A 40 -63.87 -40.50 1.43
N LYS A 41 -64.08 -39.81 0.28
CA LYS A 41 -64.08 -40.44 -1.05
C LYS A 41 -62.68 -40.67 -1.62
N GLY A 42 -61.61 -40.16 -0.98
CA GLY A 42 -60.21 -40.29 -1.45
C GLY A 42 -59.22 -40.59 -0.32
N VAL A 43 -58.02 -40.87 -0.70
CA VAL A 43 -56.88 -41.05 0.20
C VAL A 43 -56.67 -39.76 1.03
N PRO A 44 -56.40 -39.88 2.36
CA PRO A 44 -56.16 -38.71 3.18
C PRO A 44 -54.90 -37.94 2.69
N GLU A 45 -55.12 -36.81 2.04
CA GLU A 45 -54.02 -35.89 1.67
C GLU A 45 -53.57 -35.11 2.89
N MET A 46 -52.29 -35.18 3.16
CA MET A 46 -51.62 -34.25 4.13
C MET A 46 -51.57 -32.87 3.56
N LYS A 47 -52.52 -31.99 3.93
CA LYS A 47 -52.36 -30.57 3.62
C LYS A 47 -51.12 -30.06 4.36
N PRO A 48 -50.11 -29.54 3.64
CA PRO A 48 -48.93 -28.98 4.28
C PRO A 48 -49.38 -27.83 5.21
N ARG A 49 -48.94 -27.86 6.45
CA ARG A 49 -49.17 -26.75 7.36
C ARG A 49 -48.32 -25.56 6.87
N LEU A 50 -48.93 -24.49 6.42
CA LEU A 50 -48.28 -23.25 6.06
C LEU A 50 -47.92 -22.53 7.37
N TYR A 51 -46.74 -22.82 7.92
CA TYR A 51 -46.17 -22.02 8.99
C TYR A 51 -45.50 -20.82 8.35
N GLY A 52 -45.81 -19.62 8.84
CA GLY A 52 -45.07 -18.40 8.45
C GLY A 52 -43.58 -18.56 8.75
N SER A 53 -42.72 -18.19 7.84
CA SER A 53 -41.29 -18.22 8.08
C SER A 53 -40.91 -17.09 9.04
N HIS A 54 -40.06 -17.38 10.04
CA HIS A 54 -39.46 -16.33 10.89
C HIS A 54 -38.66 -15.28 10.08
N VAL A 55 -38.30 -15.59 8.84
CA VAL A 55 -37.62 -14.70 7.90
C VAL A 55 -38.56 -13.69 7.23
N ASN A 56 -39.90 -13.93 7.27
CA ASN A 56 -40.86 -13.08 6.58
C ASN A 56 -40.81 -11.57 6.95
N PRO A 57 -40.57 -11.17 8.23
CA PRO A 57 -40.43 -9.79 8.59
C PRO A 57 -39.24 -9.07 7.89
N PHE A 58 -38.24 -9.84 7.48
CA PHE A 58 -37.01 -9.35 6.83
C PHE A 58 -36.96 -9.69 5.34
N LYS A 59 -38.13 -9.82 4.70
CA LYS A 59 -38.22 -10.25 3.30
C LYS A 59 -37.56 -9.31 2.32
N GLU A 60 -37.63 -8.01 2.55
CA GLU A 60 -37.04 -6.99 1.68
C GLU A 60 -35.52 -7.02 1.76
N GLU A 61 -34.97 -7.02 2.96
CA GLU A 61 -33.52 -7.09 3.22
C GLU A 61 -32.95 -8.39 2.66
N VAL A 62 -33.60 -9.52 2.92
CA VAL A 62 -33.19 -10.81 2.35
C VAL A 62 -33.27 -10.79 0.82
N GLY A 63 -34.25 -10.11 0.25
CA GLY A 63 -34.38 -9.94 -1.19
C GLY A 63 -33.17 -9.21 -1.80
N VAL A 64 -32.69 -8.14 -1.17
CA VAL A 64 -31.47 -7.42 -1.57
C VAL A 64 -30.24 -8.31 -1.43
N MET A 65 -30.09 -9.04 -0.30
CA MET A 65 -28.99 -9.95 -0.08
C MET A 65 -28.95 -11.12 -1.07
N ILE A 66 -30.11 -11.61 -1.50
CA ILE A 66 -30.20 -12.63 -2.57
C ILE A 66 -29.76 -12.06 -3.92
N LYS A 67 -30.15 -10.84 -4.26
CA LYS A 67 -29.72 -10.16 -5.50
C LYS A 67 -28.19 -9.94 -5.51
N ASN A 68 -27.62 -9.62 -4.35
CA ASN A 68 -26.17 -9.49 -4.15
C ASN A 68 -25.47 -10.85 -4.01
N GLU A 69 -26.17 -11.96 -4.25
CA GLU A 69 -25.65 -13.32 -4.21
C GLU A 69 -25.02 -13.74 -2.87
N PHE A 70 -25.42 -13.14 -1.73
CA PHE A 70 -24.90 -13.50 -0.41
C PHE A 70 -25.23 -14.96 -0.08
N ILE A 71 -24.27 -15.70 0.47
CA ILE A 71 -24.50 -17.08 0.94
C ILE A 71 -25.39 -17.11 2.18
N GLY A 72 -26.06 -18.25 2.43
CA GLY A 72 -27.06 -18.38 3.49
C GLY A 72 -26.51 -18.12 4.90
N THR A 73 -25.25 -18.46 5.15
CA THR A 73 -24.58 -18.18 6.45
C THR A 73 -24.31 -16.69 6.65
N ARG A 74 -23.97 -15.95 5.59
CA ARG A 74 -23.82 -14.52 5.67
C ARG A 74 -25.18 -13.84 5.90
N ILE A 75 -26.19 -14.20 5.12
CA ILE A 75 -27.56 -13.69 5.32
C ILE A 75 -28.03 -13.90 6.77
N PHE A 76 -27.73 -15.06 7.35
CA PHE A 76 -28.05 -15.33 8.74
C PHE A 76 -27.34 -14.37 9.72
N ASN A 77 -26.05 -14.12 9.53
CA ASN A 77 -25.28 -13.20 10.37
C ASN A 77 -25.80 -11.76 10.26
N GLU A 78 -26.07 -11.28 9.05
CA GLU A 78 -26.67 -9.95 8.82
C GLU A 78 -28.06 -9.84 9.48
N LEU A 79 -28.88 -10.89 9.37
CA LEU A 79 -30.18 -10.92 10.01
C LEU A 79 -30.09 -10.92 11.54
N LEU A 80 -29.08 -11.57 12.13
CA LEU A 80 -28.84 -11.50 13.58
C LEU A 80 -28.55 -10.08 14.03
N ALA A 81 -27.75 -9.34 13.26
CA ALA A 81 -27.46 -7.92 13.51
C ALA A 81 -28.72 -7.04 13.43
N LEU A 82 -29.69 -7.42 12.58
CA LEU A 82 -31.00 -6.78 12.46
C LEU A 82 -32.04 -7.26 13.50
N GLY A 83 -31.63 -8.10 14.45
CA GLY A 83 -32.52 -8.59 15.53
C GLY A 83 -33.30 -9.86 15.21
N PHE A 84 -32.90 -10.64 14.20
CA PHE A 84 -33.50 -11.93 13.87
C PHE A 84 -33.26 -12.93 14.99
N LYS A 85 -34.35 -13.58 15.49
CA LYS A 85 -34.31 -14.57 16.57
C LYS A 85 -34.51 -16.03 16.10
N GLY A 86 -34.43 -16.24 14.77
CA GLY A 86 -34.61 -17.59 14.20
C GLY A 86 -33.28 -18.36 14.09
N SER A 87 -33.36 -19.60 13.58
CA SER A 87 -32.17 -20.44 13.36
C SER A 87 -31.64 -20.35 11.94
N LEU A 88 -30.34 -20.68 11.76
CA LEU A 88 -29.72 -20.80 10.42
C LEU A 88 -30.52 -21.75 9.51
N SER A 89 -31.05 -22.83 10.07
CA SER A 89 -31.89 -23.80 9.32
C SER A 89 -33.17 -23.14 8.77
N SER A 90 -33.75 -22.16 9.46
CA SER A 90 -34.93 -21.44 8.97
C SER A 90 -34.57 -20.54 7.78
N VAL A 91 -33.41 -19.90 7.81
CA VAL A 91 -32.88 -19.12 6.68
C VAL A 91 -32.58 -20.01 5.48
N HIS A 92 -31.87 -21.11 5.67
CA HIS A 92 -31.60 -22.06 4.58
C HIS A 92 -32.88 -22.62 3.95
N ARG A 93 -33.91 -22.91 4.75
CA ARG A 93 -35.22 -23.37 4.26
C ARG A 93 -35.93 -22.30 3.44
N TYR A 94 -35.83 -21.05 3.87
CA TYR A 94 -36.36 -19.89 3.12
C TYR A 94 -35.64 -19.74 1.79
N LEU A 95 -34.30 -19.75 1.80
CA LEU A 95 -33.46 -19.60 0.61
C LEU A 95 -33.67 -20.74 -0.40
N LYS A 96 -33.85 -21.99 0.05
CA LYS A 96 -34.15 -23.13 -0.82
C LYS A 96 -35.43 -22.94 -1.68
N LYS A 97 -36.38 -22.14 -1.19
CA LYS A 97 -37.62 -21.80 -1.94
C LYS A 97 -37.43 -20.64 -2.93
N HIS A 98 -36.45 -19.78 -2.70
CA HIS A 98 -36.29 -18.52 -3.43
C HIS A 98 -35.05 -18.45 -4.32
N ARG A 99 -34.20 -19.52 -4.31
CA ARG A 99 -33.01 -19.64 -5.16
C ARG A 99 -33.11 -20.87 -6.06
N PRO A 100 -32.67 -20.77 -7.33
CA PRO A 100 -32.48 -21.95 -8.19
C PRO A 100 -31.34 -22.82 -7.63
N SER A 101 -31.53 -24.14 -7.62
CA SER A 101 -30.52 -25.10 -7.15
C SER A 101 -29.44 -25.33 -8.20
N VAL A 102 -28.17 -25.11 -7.84
CA VAL A 102 -27.03 -25.54 -8.64
C VAL A 102 -26.32 -26.68 -7.92
N ASN A 103 -26.42 -27.87 -8.42
CA ASN A 103 -25.69 -29.05 -7.92
C ASN A 103 -24.25 -29.02 -8.44
N ARG A 104 -23.26 -29.01 -7.54
CA ARG A 104 -21.84 -29.26 -7.85
C ARG A 104 -21.29 -30.29 -6.87
N GLU A 105 -21.15 -31.52 -7.31
CA GLU A 105 -20.35 -32.54 -6.62
C GLU A 105 -18.90 -32.46 -7.10
N LYS A 106 -17.96 -32.17 -6.21
CA LYS A 106 -16.52 -32.30 -6.45
C LYS A 106 -15.91 -33.14 -5.33
N MET A 107 -15.34 -34.30 -5.69
CA MET A 107 -14.52 -35.09 -4.77
C MET A 107 -13.17 -34.39 -4.57
N SER A 108 -12.74 -34.22 -3.32
CA SER A 108 -11.40 -33.70 -2.96
C SER A 108 -10.80 -34.58 -1.86
N SER A 109 -9.54 -35.02 -2.04
CA SER A 109 -8.77 -35.67 -0.98
C SER A 109 -8.16 -34.62 -0.05
N ARG A 110 -8.16 -34.87 1.26
CA ARG A 110 -7.56 -33.97 2.26
C ARG A 110 -6.16 -34.46 2.60
N PHE A 111 -5.17 -33.56 2.45
CA PHE A 111 -3.81 -33.78 2.95
C PHE A 111 -3.61 -32.96 4.21
N GLU A 112 -3.29 -33.64 5.31
CA GLU A 112 -2.86 -32.95 6.54
C GLU A 112 -1.33 -32.71 6.47
N THR A 113 -0.89 -31.60 7.03
CA THR A 113 0.52 -31.21 7.13
C THR A 113 0.92 -31.12 8.59
N GLU A 114 2.18 -31.39 8.89
CA GLU A 114 2.74 -31.26 10.24
C GLU A 114 2.78 -29.78 10.67
N ALA A 115 2.76 -29.55 11.99
CA ALA A 115 2.86 -28.22 12.56
C ALA A 115 4.19 -27.56 12.21
N GLY A 116 4.17 -26.28 11.85
CA GLY A 116 5.36 -25.50 11.49
C GLY A 116 6.00 -25.85 10.16
N LYS A 117 5.46 -26.82 9.41
CA LYS A 117 6.08 -27.27 8.17
C LYS A 117 5.78 -26.38 6.98
N GLN A 118 4.53 -26.00 6.79
CA GLN A 118 4.09 -25.42 5.51
C GLN A 118 3.22 -24.19 5.69
N MET A 119 3.53 -23.16 4.92
CA MET A 119 2.67 -22.00 4.66
C MET A 119 2.17 -22.04 3.23
N GLN A 120 1.02 -21.46 2.97
CA GLN A 120 0.48 -21.28 1.62
C GLN A 120 0.21 -19.81 1.38
N TYR A 121 0.75 -19.29 0.28
CA TYR A 121 0.50 -17.92 -0.17
C TYR A 121 -0.28 -17.93 -1.47
N ASP A 122 -1.28 -17.07 -1.52
CA ASP A 122 -2.06 -16.81 -2.74
C ASP A 122 -2.61 -15.37 -2.69
N TRP A 123 -3.11 -14.87 -3.79
CA TRP A 123 -3.74 -13.56 -3.87
C TRP A 123 -4.94 -13.59 -4.82
N LYS A 124 -5.85 -12.65 -4.64
CA LYS A 124 -7.02 -12.50 -5.49
C LYS A 124 -7.26 -11.04 -5.83
N GLU A 125 -7.54 -10.80 -7.12
CA GLU A 125 -7.99 -9.52 -7.62
C GLU A 125 -9.47 -9.30 -7.29
N TRP A 126 -9.83 -8.07 -6.89
CA TRP A 126 -11.19 -7.66 -6.62
C TRP A 126 -11.39 -6.20 -7.00
N ALA A 127 -12.59 -5.87 -7.53
CA ALA A 127 -13.02 -4.50 -7.73
C ALA A 127 -13.89 -4.07 -6.55
N LEU A 128 -13.55 -2.96 -5.93
CA LEU A 128 -14.23 -2.41 -4.76
C LEU A 128 -14.42 -0.92 -4.95
N ASP A 129 -15.54 -0.39 -4.46
CA ASP A 129 -15.74 1.06 -4.37
C ASP A 129 -15.06 1.57 -3.09
N ILE A 130 -14.11 2.48 -3.25
CA ILE A 130 -13.39 3.13 -2.13
C ILE A 130 -13.65 4.63 -2.23
N GLY A 131 -14.43 5.17 -1.28
CA GLY A 131 -14.77 6.59 -1.26
C GLY A 131 -15.54 7.07 -2.48
N GLY A 132 -16.37 6.21 -3.12
CA GLY A 132 -17.15 6.53 -4.32
C GLY A 132 -16.39 6.31 -5.64
N ALA A 133 -15.13 5.82 -5.59
CA ALA A 133 -14.34 5.52 -6.78
C ALA A 133 -14.14 4.01 -6.96
N PRO A 134 -14.49 3.43 -8.13
CA PRO A 134 -14.26 2.02 -8.41
C PRO A 134 -12.75 1.75 -8.47
N THR A 135 -12.24 1.02 -7.49
CA THR A 135 -10.82 0.76 -7.31
C THR A 135 -10.52 -0.74 -7.42
N LYS A 136 -9.53 -1.08 -8.22
CA LYS A 136 -9.00 -2.43 -8.32
C LYS A 136 -8.01 -2.67 -7.18
N ILE A 137 -8.23 -3.70 -6.40
CA ILE A 137 -7.37 -4.12 -5.30
C ILE A 137 -6.92 -5.55 -5.46
N TYR A 138 -5.83 -5.90 -4.80
CA TYR A 138 -5.33 -7.26 -4.68
C TYR A 138 -5.31 -7.63 -3.20
N VAL A 139 -6.00 -8.70 -2.83
CA VAL A 139 -5.99 -9.20 -1.46
C VAL A 139 -5.06 -10.40 -1.39
N HIS A 140 -4.00 -10.27 -0.61
CA HIS A 140 -3.03 -11.31 -0.34
C HIS A 140 -3.49 -12.15 0.84
N SER A 141 -3.22 -13.43 0.77
CA SER A 141 -3.53 -14.40 1.85
C SER A 141 -2.30 -15.23 2.16
N LEU A 142 -1.88 -15.25 3.41
CA LEU A 142 -0.89 -16.20 3.93
C LEU A 142 -1.58 -17.10 4.96
N ILE A 143 -1.45 -18.42 4.82
CA ILE A 143 -2.14 -19.40 5.65
C ILE A 143 -1.13 -20.41 6.17
N LEU A 144 -1.17 -20.69 7.47
CA LEU A 144 -0.46 -21.82 8.06
C LEU A 144 -1.24 -23.10 7.78
N SER A 145 -0.59 -24.10 7.19
CA SER A 145 -1.27 -25.28 6.66
C SER A 145 -1.78 -26.23 7.72
N PHE A 146 -1.21 -26.25 8.93
CA PHE A 146 -1.66 -27.08 10.05
C PHE A 146 -2.83 -26.44 10.82
N SER A 147 -2.64 -25.24 11.37
CA SER A 147 -3.67 -24.57 12.17
C SER A 147 -4.81 -23.97 11.34
N ARG A 148 -4.60 -23.76 10.05
CA ARG A 148 -5.49 -22.99 9.18
C ARG A 148 -5.58 -21.52 9.57
N LYS A 149 -4.66 -21.03 10.41
CA LYS A 149 -4.60 -19.60 10.75
C LYS A 149 -4.25 -18.78 9.53
N LYS A 150 -4.97 -17.69 9.34
CA LYS A 150 -4.95 -16.87 8.14
C LYS A 150 -4.48 -15.47 8.46
N PHE A 151 -3.77 -14.89 7.54
CA PHE A 151 -3.46 -13.47 7.49
C PHE A 151 -3.88 -12.93 6.13
N TYR A 152 -4.54 -11.77 6.13
CA TYR A 152 -4.93 -11.07 4.92
C TYR A 152 -4.42 -9.64 4.94
N VAL A 153 -3.96 -9.16 3.79
CA VAL A 153 -3.59 -7.75 3.58
C VAL A 153 -3.96 -7.35 2.15
N ALA A 154 -4.31 -6.10 1.95
CA ALA A 154 -4.65 -5.57 0.63
C ALA A 154 -3.52 -4.73 0.03
N SER A 155 -3.45 -4.68 -1.30
CA SER A 155 -2.56 -3.79 -2.05
C SER A 155 -3.28 -3.21 -3.28
N LEU A 156 -2.80 -2.07 -3.78
CA LEU A 156 -3.26 -1.50 -5.06
C LEU A 156 -2.52 -2.11 -6.27
N ASN A 157 -1.37 -2.73 -6.05
CA ASN A 157 -0.56 -3.34 -7.08
C ASN A 157 -0.22 -4.79 -6.70
N ILE A 158 0.22 -5.57 -7.69
CA ILE A 158 0.70 -6.95 -7.51
C ILE A 158 2.11 -7.08 -8.08
N THR A 159 3.05 -6.36 -7.49
CA THR A 159 4.47 -6.45 -7.84
C THR A 159 5.18 -7.49 -6.98
N THR A 160 6.39 -7.89 -7.38
CA THR A 160 7.23 -8.75 -6.52
C THR A 160 7.44 -8.12 -5.13
N SER A 161 7.60 -6.79 -5.06
CA SER A 161 7.72 -6.06 -3.79
C SER A 161 6.49 -6.23 -2.90
N ASP A 162 5.28 -6.06 -3.46
CA ASP A 162 4.03 -6.19 -2.70
C ASP A 162 3.86 -7.62 -2.15
N ILE A 163 4.20 -8.61 -2.96
CA ILE A 163 4.15 -10.03 -2.57
C ILE A 163 5.10 -10.31 -1.40
N LEU A 164 6.37 -9.90 -1.50
CA LEU A 164 7.36 -10.13 -0.45
C LEU A 164 6.98 -9.41 0.85
N GLN A 165 6.45 -8.19 0.75
CA GLN A 165 5.96 -7.45 1.90
C GLN A 165 4.76 -8.15 2.56
N ALA A 166 3.80 -8.65 1.77
CA ALA A 166 2.63 -9.37 2.27
C ALA A 166 3.04 -10.67 3.00
N ILE A 167 3.97 -11.43 2.43
CA ILE A 167 4.51 -12.65 3.07
C ILE A 167 5.21 -12.29 4.38
N HIS A 168 6.08 -11.28 4.37
CA HIS A 168 6.80 -10.84 5.57
C HIS A 168 5.86 -10.34 6.67
N GLN A 169 4.83 -9.54 6.33
CA GLN A 169 3.83 -9.10 7.30
C GLN A 169 3.04 -10.27 7.89
N GLY A 170 2.68 -11.26 7.07
CA GLY A 170 2.03 -12.47 7.56
C GLY A 170 2.90 -13.30 8.49
N MET A 171 4.20 -13.44 8.19
CA MET A 171 5.17 -14.06 9.09
C MET A 171 5.26 -13.30 10.42
N THR A 172 5.28 -11.97 10.37
CA THR A 172 5.30 -11.11 11.57
C THR A 172 4.01 -11.27 12.38
N TYR A 173 2.85 -11.33 11.73
CA TYR A 173 1.56 -11.57 12.37
C TYR A 173 1.50 -12.94 13.10
N PHE A 174 2.10 -13.97 12.51
CA PHE A 174 2.20 -15.29 13.15
C PHE A 174 3.29 -15.38 14.23
N GLY A 175 4.21 -14.43 14.25
CA GLY A 175 5.40 -14.47 15.11
C GLY A 175 6.43 -15.52 14.70
N GLY A 176 6.39 -15.97 13.44
CA GLY A 176 7.24 -16.99 12.87
C GLY A 176 6.75 -17.46 11.51
N PHE A 177 7.38 -18.47 10.93
CA PHE A 177 7.02 -18.97 9.61
C PHE A 177 7.24 -20.48 9.48
N GLY A 178 6.55 -21.12 8.51
CA GLY A 178 6.75 -22.53 8.18
C GLY A 178 7.96 -22.74 7.26
N GLN A 179 8.54 -23.91 7.29
CA GLN A 179 9.75 -24.28 6.52
C GLN A 179 9.53 -24.21 5.00
N GLU A 180 8.33 -24.52 4.55
CA GLU A 180 7.94 -24.52 3.13
C GLU A 180 6.93 -23.42 2.83
N LEU A 181 7.07 -22.77 1.68
CA LEU A 181 6.09 -21.83 1.15
C LEU A 181 5.50 -22.38 -0.15
N VAL A 182 4.24 -22.80 -0.09
CA VAL A 182 3.47 -23.20 -1.28
C VAL A 182 2.94 -21.96 -1.97
N ILE A 183 3.24 -21.85 -3.26
CA ILE A 183 2.82 -20.75 -4.12
C ILE A 183 2.14 -21.27 -5.38
N ASP A 184 1.17 -20.54 -5.91
CA ASP A 184 0.80 -20.68 -7.32
C ASP A 184 1.94 -20.10 -8.18
N ASN A 185 1.97 -20.41 -9.47
CA ASN A 185 3.05 -20.02 -10.38
C ASN A 185 2.89 -18.60 -10.97
N PRO A 186 2.75 -17.52 -10.19
CA PRO A 186 2.65 -16.20 -10.74
C PRO A 186 4.01 -15.76 -11.27
N LYS A 187 4.01 -15.04 -12.41
CA LYS A 187 5.24 -14.55 -13.06
C LYS A 187 6.13 -13.70 -12.15
N GLN A 188 5.55 -13.08 -11.13
CA GLN A 188 6.27 -12.28 -10.12
C GLN A 188 7.18 -13.13 -9.23
N MET A 189 6.91 -14.44 -9.09
CA MET A 189 7.70 -15.36 -8.27
C MET A 189 8.35 -16.47 -9.10
N VAL A 190 7.66 -16.98 -10.11
CA VAL A 190 8.13 -18.09 -10.97
C VAL A 190 8.21 -17.62 -12.41
N LEU A 191 9.43 -17.55 -12.96
CA LEU A 191 9.66 -17.08 -14.32
C LEU A 191 9.37 -18.15 -15.37
N SER A 192 9.73 -19.40 -15.10
CA SER A 192 9.46 -20.53 -16.01
C SER A 192 9.53 -21.89 -15.30
N HIS A 193 8.75 -22.83 -15.82
CA HIS A 193 8.88 -24.26 -15.56
C HIS A 193 9.53 -24.94 -16.77
N GLY A 194 10.76 -25.40 -16.62
CA GLY A 194 11.47 -26.14 -17.68
C GLY A 194 10.87 -27.53 -17.89
N LYS A 195 10.98 -28.07 -19.11
CA LYS A 195 10.50 -29.43 -19.46
C LYS A 195 11.14 -30.53 -18.60
N ASN A 196 12.30 -30.28 -18.03
CA ASN A 196 13.07 -31.20 -17.17
C ASN A 196 12.78 -31.03 -15.67
N GLY A 197 11.70 -30.37 -15.28
CA GLY A 197 11.36 -30.11 -13.88
C GLY A 197 12.19 -28.97 -13.23
N VAL A 198 13.09 -28.32 -13.98
CA VAL A 198 13.87 -27.19 -13.47
C VAL A 198 12.98 -25.96 -13.43
N ILE A 199 12.84 -25.38 -12.22
CA ILE A 199 12.03 -24.18 -11.98
C ILE A 199 12.98 -22.99 -11.88
N ARG A 200 12.69 -21.95 -12.68
CA ARG A 200 13.39 -20.68 -12.60
C ARG A 200 12.54 -19.66 -11.82
N TYR A 201 13.03 -19.24 -10.67
CA TYR A 201 12.39 -18.24 -9.85
C TYR A 201 12.83 -16.83 -10.21
N ASN A 202 12.04 -15.84 -9.76
CA ASN A 202 12.46 -14.44 -9.73
C ASN A 202 13.59 -14.27 -8.71
N ASP A 203 14.63 -13.53 -9.05
CA ASP A 203 15.83 -13.39 -8.22
C ASP A 203 15.54 -12.73 -6.86
N ALA A 204 14.65 -11.74 -6.81
CA ALA A 204 14.25 -11.09 -5.55
C ALA A 204 13.48 -12.06 -4.65
N PHE A 205 12.59 -12.87 -5.23
CA PHE A 205 11.86 -13.90 -4.48
C PHE A 205 12.80 -14.99 -3.96
N LEU A 206 13.72 -15.48 -4.80
CA LEU A 206 14.68 -16.50 -4.40
C LEU A 206 15.63 -15.99 -3.31
N ARG A 207 16.07 -14.74 -3.44
CA ARG A 207 16.86 -14.07 -2.38
C ARG A 207 16.10 -13.99 -1.06
N PHE A 208 14.84 -13.59 -1.10
CA PHE A 208 13.98 -13.56 0.08
C PHE A 208 13.89 -14.95 0.73
N CYS A 209 13.58 -15.98 -0.05
CA CYS A 209 13.50 -17.35 0.46
C CYS A 209 14.83 -17.81 1.09
N GLY A 210 15.96 -17.50 0.44
CA GLY A 210 17.30 -17.85 0.96
C GLY A 210 17.64 -17.12 2.26
N LEU A 211 17.30 -15.83 2.39
CA LEU A 211 17.57 -15.05 3.61
C LEU A 211 16.77 -15.54 4.82
N PHE A 212 15.56 -16.01 4.61
CA PHE A 212 14.70 -16.53 5.68
C PHE A 212 14.82 -18.05 5.85
N GLY A 213 15.51 -18.76 4.95
CA GLY A 213 15.60 -20.23 4.99
C GLY A 213 14.28 -20.93 4.61
N ILE A 214 13.47 -20.31 3.76
CA ILE A 214 12.18 -20.83 3.31
C ILE A 214 12.40 -21.66 2.02
N SER A 215 11.88 -22.87 1.97
CA SER A 215 11.84 -23.69 0.76
C SER A 215 10.62 -23.28 -0.10
N PRO A 216 10.81 -22.68 -1.28
CA PRO A 216 9.70 -22.41 -2.18
C PRO A 216 9.18 -23.71 -2.80
N ASN A 217 7.88 -23.95 -2.71
CA ASN A 217 7.22 -25.13 -3.25
C ASN A 217 6.10 -24.68 -4.22
N PRO A 218 6.41 -24.51 -5.51
CA PRO A 218 5.42 -24.11 -6.50
C PRO A 218 4.48 -25.28 -6.82
N CYS A 219 3.20 -24.98 -6.97
CA CYS A 219 2.19 -25.95 -7.33
C CYS A 219 2.51 -26.59 -8.69
N GLU A 220 2.43 -27.92 -8.78
CA GLU A 220 2.54 -28.61 -10.08
C GLU A 220 1.40 -28.18 -11.00
N ASN A 221 1.74 -27.89 -12.26
CA ASN A 221 0.77 -27.58 -13.29
C ASN A 221 -0.22 -28.75 -13.44
N TYR A 222 -1.53 -28.44 -13.49
CA TYR A 222 -2.63 -29.39 -13.67
C TYR A 222 -2.94 -30.35 -12.47
N ARG A 223 -2.40 -30.11 -11.27
CA ARG A 223 -2.81 -30.83 -10.04
C ARG A 223 -3.57 -29.90 -9.08
N PRO A 224 -4.89 -29.69 -9.26
CA PRO A 224 -5.70 -28.81 -8.41
C PRO A 224 -5.78 -29.29 -6.95
N GLN A 225 -5.44 -30.55 -6.69
CA GLN A 225 -5.54 -31.16 -5.35
C GLN A 225 -4.55 -30.54 -4.32
N THR A 226 -3.39 -30.07 -4.77
CA THR A 226 -2.39 -29.41 -3.91
C THR A 226 -2.88 -28.05 -3.38
N LYS A 227 -3.80 -27.41 -4.09
CA LYS A 227 -4.31 -26.07 -3.83
C LYS A 227 -5.60 -26.02 -2.98
N GLY A 228 -6.19 -27.17 -2.64
CA GLY A 228 -7.50 -27.25 -1.96
C GLY A 228 -7.58 -26.55 -0.60
N LYS A 229 -6.44 -26.19 0.01
CA LYS A 229 -6.37 -25.44 1.28
C LYS A 229 -6.48 -23.93 1.10
N VAL A 230 -6.20 -23.39 -0.09
CA VAL A 230 -6.19 -21.93 -0.39
C VAL A 230 -7.46 -21.49 -1.12
N GLU A 231 -8.05 -22.30 -1.97
CA GLU A 231 -9.26 -21.92 -2.74
C GLU A 231 -10.46 -21.60 -1.84
N ARG A 232 -10.68 -22.40 -0.78
CA ARG A 232 -11.79 -22.20 0.17
C ARG A 232 -11.66 -20.89 0.98
N PRO A 233 -10.48 -20.50 1.50
CA PRO A 233 -10.29 -19.23 2.20
C PRO A 233 -10.67 -18.02 1.37
N PHE A 234 -10.33 -17.98 0.07
CA PHE A 234 -10.76 -16.89 -0.79
C PHE A 234 -12.25 -16.88 -1.07
N LEU A 235 -12.88 -18.04 -1.14
CA LEU A 235 -14.33 -18.10 -1.23
C LEU A 235 -14.97 -17.53 0.05
N VAL A 236 -14.44 -17.86 1.22
CA VAL A 236 -14.90 -17.30 2.51
C VAL A 236 -14.68 -15.79 2.54
N LEU A 237 -13.49 -15.31 2.16
CA LEU A 237 -13.19 -13.87 2.06
C LEU A 237 -14.16 -13.16 1.12
N GLN A 238 -14.40 -13.71 -0.06
CA GLN A 238 -15.32 -13.14 -1.04
C GLN A 238 -16.75 -13.09 -0.54
N GLU A 239 -17.26 -14.23 -0.04
CA GLU A 239 -18.66 -14.37 0.31
C GLU A 239 -19.02 -13.72 1.65
N HIS A 240 -18.10 -13.63 2.60
CA HIS A 240 -18.35 -13.08 3.93
C HIS A 240 -17.81 -11.68 4.15
N PHE A 241 -16.93 -11.19 3.28
CA PHE A 241 -16.29 -9.89 3.44
C PHE A 241 -16.41 -8.99 2.20
N LEU A 242 -15.82 -9.36 1.07
CA LEU A 242 -15.68 -8.47 -0.08
C LEU A 242 -17.00 -8.11 -0.78
N LYS A 243 -17.94 -9.04 -0.89
CA LYS A 243 -19.24 -8.78 -1.53
C LYS A 243 -20.06 -7.78 -0.71
N GLY A 244 -20.39 -6.64 -1.33
CA GLY A 244 -21.16 -5.59 -0.69
C GLY A 244 -20.44 -4.88 0.45
N LEU A 245 -19.10 -4.95 0.49
CA LEU A 245 -18.28 -4.17 1.41
C LEU A 245 -18.35 -2.70 1.00
N ALA A 246 -18.64 -1.83 1.96
CA ALA A 246 -18.57 -0.38 1.80
C ALA A 246 -17.38 0.13 2.61
N VAL A 247 -16.51 0.90 1.96
CA VAL A 247 -15.31 1.48 2.59
C VAL A 247 -15.19 2.94 2.20
N THR A 248 -14.78 3.74 3.16
CA THR A 248 -14.60 5.18 2.97
C THR A 248 -13.25 5.52 2.36
N ASP A 249 -12.21 4.83 2.79
CA ASP A 249 -10.84 5.03 2.32
C ASP A 249 -9.98 3.76 2.51
N TRP A 250 -8.70 3.87 2.16
CA TRP A 250 -7.75 2.75 2.28
C TRP A 250 -7.50 2.32 3.74
N SER A 251 -7.51 3.24 4.67
CA SER A 251 -7.31 2.94 6.09
C SER A 251 -8.47 2.15 6.67
N ASP A 252 -9.69 2.54 6.29
CA ASP A 252 -10.93 1.83 6.64
C ASP A 252 -10.94 0.40 6.08
N LEU A 253 -10.55 0.23 4.79
CA LEU A 253 -10.39 -1.11 4.20
C LEU A 253 -9.41 -1.97 4.99
N SER A 254 -8.26 -1.41 5.34
CA SER A 254 -7.22 -2.13 6.09
C SER A 254 -7.71 -2.55 7.46
N HIS A 255 -8.38 -1.66 8.17
CA HIS A 255 -8.95 -1.93 9.49
C HIS A 255 -10.05 -2.98 9.45
N GLN A 256 -11.00 -2.87 8.51
CA GLN A 256 -12.07 -3.86 8.34
C GLN A 256 -11.51 -5.24 7.97
N LEU A 257 -10.45 -5.30 7.16
CA LEU A 257 -9.78 -6.55 6.79
C LEU A 257 -9.05 -7.19 7.99
N GLU A 258 -8.48 -6.40 8.88
CA GLU A 258 -7.88 -6.87 10.13
C GLU A 258 -8.94 -7.48 11.07
N ILE A 259 -10.07 -6.80 11.26
CA ILE A 259 -11.21 -7.32 12.04
C ILE A 259 -11.72 -8.63 11.44
N PHE A 260 -11.88 -8.68 10.11
CA PHE A 260 -12.30 -9.90 9.43
C PHE A 260 -11.28 -11.04 9.63
N THR A 261 -9.99 -10.75 9.53
CA THR A 261 -8.91 -11.72 9.76
C THR A 261 -9.01 -12.32 11.17
N SER A 262 -9.18 -11.48 12.18
CA SER A 262 -9.40 -11.93 13.55
C SER A 262 -10.66 -12.79 13.66
N THR A 263 -11.77 -12.33 13.11
CA THR A 263 -13.06 -13.03 13.15
C THR A 263 -12.99 -14.44 12.55
N VAL A 264 -12.34 -14.61 11.39
CA VAL A 264 -12.24 -15.93 10.74
C VAL A 264 -11.29 -16.87 11.47
N ASN A 265 -10.31 -16.35 12.20
CA ASN A 265 -9.39 -17.16 13.00
C ASN A 265 -10.01 -17.62 14.33
N HIS A 266 -10.94 -16.86 14.89
CA HIS A 266 -11.71 -17.23 16.09
C HIS A 266 -12.89 -18.17 15.78
N ARG A 267 -13.31 -18.25 14.51
CA ARG A 267 -14.48 -19.06 14.11
C ARG A 267 -14.15 -20.55 14.06
N TYR A 268 -15.08 -21.39 14.56
CA TYR A 268 -14.98 -22.85 14.43
C TYR A 268 -14.84 -23.30 12.99
N HIS A 269 -13.84 -24.14 12.73
CA HIS A 269 -13.51 -24.66 11.41
C HIS A 269 -13.71 -26.16 11.37
N SER A 270 -14.77 -26.63 10.70
CA SER A 270 -15.19 -28.04 10.67
C SER A 270 -14.12 -29.01 10.15
N GLY A 271 -13.16 -28.56 9.34
CA GLY A 271 -12.09 -29.41 8.80
C GLY A 271 -10.99 -29.73 9.80
N ILE A 272 -10.86 -28.95 10.88
CA ILE A 272 -9.88 -29.14 11.96
C ILE A 272 -10.58 -29.36 13.32
N GLU A 273 -11.92 -29.37 13.32
CA GLU A 273 -12.80 -29.62 14.49
C GLU A 273 -12.51 -28.67 15.69
N THR A 274 -11.93 -27.50 15.44
CA THR A 274 -11.62 -26.48 16.43
C THR A 274 -11.54 -25.11 15.76
N THR A 275 -11.12 -24.07 16.49
CA THR A 275 -10.80 -22.77 15.91
C THR A 275 -9.35 -22.73 15.42
N PRO A 276 -9.03 -21.99 14.34
CA PRO A 276 -7.65 -21.77 13.91
C PRO A 276 -6.75 -21.25 15.03
N ASP A 277 -7.25 -20.34 15.86
CA ASP A 277 -6.49 -19.78 16.98
C ASP A 277 -6.10 -20.82 18.01
N HIS A 278 -7.04 -21.68 18.43
CA HIS A 278 -6.74 -22.74 19.38
C HIS A 278 -5.72 -23.72 18.82
N ARG A 279 -5.85 -24.13 17.55
CA ARG A 279 -4.90 -25.05 16.92
C ARG A 279 -3.53 -24.37 16.66
N PHE A 280 -3.51 -23.06 16.51
CA PHE A 280 -2.30 -22.28 16.36
C PHE A 280 -1.41 -22.30 17.62
N GLU A 281 -1.97 -22.37 18.82
CA GLU A 281 -1.17 -22.49 20.04
C GLU A 281 -0.27 -23.75 20.04
N ILE A 282 -0.71 -24.81 19.34
CA ILE A 282 0.08 -26.03 19.13
C ILE A 282 1.16 -25.79 18.05
N GLU A 283 0.84 -25.05 17.00
CA GLU A 283 1.74 -24.81 15.87
C GLU A 283 2.80 -23.75 16.17
N LYS A 284 2.45 -22.73 16.95
CA LYS A 284 3.30 -21.58 17.24
C LYS A 284 4.73 -21.92 17.71
N PRO A 285 4.96 -22.84 18.66
CA PRO A 285 6.30 -23.23 19.09
C PRO A 285 7.11 -23.98 18.03
N MET A 286 6.46 -24.50 16.97
CA MET A 286 7.09 -25.25 15.87
C MET A 286 7.43 -24.36 14.67
N LEU A 287 7.05 -23.06 14.69
CA LEU A 287 7.40 -22.13 13.65
C LEU A 287 8.87 -21.74 13.73
N CYS A 288 9.49 -21.56 12.57
CA CYS A 288 10.83 -20.98 12.49
C CYS A 288 10.79 -19.52 12.97
N PRO A 289 11.72 -19.09 13.84
CA PRO A 289 11.79 -17.71 14.27
C PRO A 289 12.21 -16.80 13.10
N ILE A 290 11.64 -15.59 13.05
CA ILE A 290 11.99 -14.61 12.02
C ILE A 290 13.40 -14.10 12.31
N PRO A 291 14.38 -14.31 11.42
CA PRO A 291 15.74 -13.82 11.63
C PRO A 291 15.76 -12.29 11.59
N CYS A 292 16.65 -11.68 12.35
CA CYS A 292 16.89 -10.24 12.28
C CYS A 292 17.66 -9.92 10.99
N VAL A 293 16.95 -9.71 9.92
CA VAL A 293 17.50 -9.35 8.60
C VAL A 293 17.18 -7.89 8.31
N GLU A 294 18.21 -7.13 7.94
CA GLU A 294 17.99 -5.74 7.51
C GLU A 294 16.98 -5.67 6.35
N PRO A 295 15.94 -4.82 6.45
CA PRO A 295 14.91 -4.73 5.42
C PRO A 295 15.46 -4.47 4.01
N SER A 296 16.56 -3.73 3.89
CA SER A 296 17.24 -3.44 2.63
C SER A 296 17.77 -4.71 1.92
N ALA A 297 18.00 -5.80 2.63
CA ALA A 297 18.53 -7.03 2.07
C ALA A 297 17.51 -7.79 1.20
N TRP A 298 16.19 -7.65 1.48
CA TRP A 298 15.14 -8.39 0.79
C TRP A 298 14.09 -7.50 0.12
N ARG A 299 13.95 -6.23 0.53
CA ARG A 299 13.00 -5.30 -0.09
C ARG A 299 13.44 -4.92 -1.49
N VAL A 300 12.46 -4.84 -2.38
CA VAL A 300 12.68 -4.36 -3.74
C VAL A 300 12.61 -2.84 -3.74
N THR A 301 13.74 -2.21 -3.96
CA THR A 301 13.90 -0.75 -3.95
C THR A 301 14.29 -0.23 -5.33
N GLN A 302 14.05 1.06 -5.55
CA GLN A 302 14.42 1.77 -6.77
C GLN A 302 15.31 2.96 -6.44
N LEU A 303 16.44 3.08 -7.14
CA LEU A 303 17.26 4.28 -7.05
C LEU A 303 16.62 5.41 -7.87
N ARG A 304 16.48 6.59 -7.27
CA ARG A 304 15.92 7.78 -7.92
C ARG A 304 16.77 9.01 -7.61
N LYS A 305 16.95 9.85 -8.61
CA LYS A 305 17.59 11.16 -8.44
C LYS A 305 16.52 12.22 -8.21
N ILE A 306 16.73 13.02 -7.17
CA ILE A 306 15.88 14.18 -6.88
C ILE A 306 16.19 15.30 -7.85
N SER A 307 15.17 15.90 -8.44
CA SER A 307 15.32 17.05 -9.32
C SER A 307 15.75 18.31 -8.56
N GLN A 308 16.29 19.32 -9.27
CA GLN A 308 16.78 20.56 -8.64
C GLN A 308 15.66 21.38 -7.98
N ASP A 309 14.43 21.16 -8.34
CA ASP A 309 13.24 21.78 -7.78
C ASP A 309 12.58 20.96 -6.65
N GLY A 310 13.30 19.97 -6.10
CA GLY A 310 12.88 19.22 -4.90
C GLY A 310 11.82 18.15 -5.14
N TYR A 311 11.77 17.53 -6.32
CA TYR A 311 10.80 16.47 -6.61
C TYR A 311 11.45 15.13 -6.91
N VAL A 312 10.78 14.06 -6.51
CA VAL A 312 11.02 12.70 -6.98
C VAL A 312 9.91 12.28 -7.94
N SER A 313 10.28 11.65 -9.07
CA SER A 313 9.32 11.13 -10.05
C SER A 313 9.06 9.65 -9.78
N LEU A 314 7.79 9.31 -9.49
CA LEU A 314 7.32 7.96 -9.15
C LEU A 314 6.00 7.71 -9.87
N ASP A 315 5.87 6.59 -10.56
CA ASP A 315 4.67 6.17 -11.27
C ASP A 315 4.02 7.28 -12.14
N GLY A 316 4.86 8.05 -12.85
CA GLY A 316 4.41 9.13 -13.74
C GLY A 316 3.99 10.43 -13.02
N LYS A 317 4.06 10.49 -11.70
CA LYS A 317 3.74 11.69 -10.90
C LYS A 317 4.99 12.21 -10.17
N ARG A 318 5.00 13.50 -9.86
CA ARG A 318 6.09 14.17 -9.16
C ARG A 318 5.67 14.47 -7.72
N TYR A 319 6.45 13.99 -6.78
CA TYR A 319 6.20 14.12 -5.34
C TYR A 319 7.23 15.06 -4.72
N PRO A 320 6.80 16.05 -3.93
CA PRO A 320 7.71 16.95 -3.24
C PRO A 320 8.48 16.21 -2.15
N VAL A 321 9.78 16.47 -2.07
CA VAL A 321 10.67 15.95 -1.02
C VAL A 321 11.48 17.09 -0.45
N PRO A 322 12.04 16.97 0.77
CA PRO A 322 12.83 18.05 1.39
C PRO A 322 13.90 18.60 0.44
N MET A 323 14.01 19.92 0.30
CA MET A 323 14.89 20.61 -0.64
C MET A 323 16.38 20.34 -0.41
N ASN A 324 16.76 19.94 0.81
CA ASN A 324 18.14 19.51 1.13
C ASN A 324 18.59 18.26 0.38
N LEU A 325 17.67 17.57 -0.29
CA LEU A 325 17.93 16.39 -1.13
C LEU A 325 18.07 16.70 -2.62
N CYS A 326 17.90 17.96 -3.05
CA CYS A 326 18.02 18.35 -4.45
C CYS A 326 19.32 17.87 -5.09
N GLY A 327 19.20 17.26 -6.27
CA GLY A 327 20.34 16.71 -7.02
C GLY A 327 20.94 15.41 -6.46
N LYS A 328 20.49 14.95 -5.29
CA LYS A 328 21.01 13.74 -4.63
C LYS A 328 20.23 12.50 -5.07
N GLU A 329 20.87 11.35 -4.94
CA GLU A 329 20.24 10.05 -5.14
C GLU A 329 19.62 9.55 -3.84
N VAL A 330 18.44 8.96 -3.96
CA VAL A 330 17.67 8.38 -2.87
C VAL A 330 17.18 6.99 -3.28
N VAL A 331 16.96 6.16 -2.28
CA VAL A 331 16.35 4.84 -2.44
C VAL A 331 14.86 4.96 -2.13
N VAL A 332 14.02 4.50 -3.04
CA VAL A 332 12.57 4.53 -2.89
C VAL A 332 12.02 3.12 -2.81
N GLU A 333 11.18 2.87 -1.82
CA GLU A 333 10.43 1.64 -1.63
C GLU A 333 8.94 1.94 -1.79
N SER A 334 8.23 1.13 -2.60
CA SER A 334 6.76 1.18 -2.68
C SER A 334 6.16 0.30 -1.60
N LEU A 335 5.14 0.80 -0.90
CA LEU A 335 4.39 0.06 0.12
C LEU A 335 2.98 -0.23 -0.41
N PHE A 336 2.75 -1.46 -0.83
CA PHE A 336 1.44 -1.95 -1.34
C PHE A 336 0.80 -1.07 -2.42
N GLY A 337 1.60 -0.27 -3.11
CA GLY A 337 1.10 0.70 -4.09
C GLY A 337 0.30 1.85 -3.49
N THR A 338 0.27 2.02 -2.17
CA THR A 338 -0.45 3.09 -1.45
C THR A 338 0.45 4.24 -1.03
N SER A 339 1.69 3.95 -0.71
CA SER A 339 2.69 4.97 -0.35
C SER A 339 4.09 4.59 -0.81
N PHE A 340 5.00 5.55 -0.71
CA PHE A 340 6.41 5.40 -1.01
C PHE A 340 7.24 5.86 0.18
N ARG A 341 8.22 5.07 0.57
CA ARG A 341 9.27 5.46 1.52
C ARG A 341 10.49 5.94 0.76
N VAL A 342 10.92 7.14 1.08
CA VAL A 342 12.16 7.72 0.55
C VAL A 342 13.24 7.60 1.60
N MET A 343 14.30 6.88 1.28
CA MET A 343 15.42 6.61 2.18
C MET A 343 16.72 7.15 1.60
N ARG A 344 17.62 7.59 2.48
CA ARG A 344 18.99 7.97 2.12
C ARG A 344 19.98 7.46 3.16
N ALA A 345 21.02 6.79 2.70
CA ALA A 345 22.03 6.16 3.57
C ALA A 345 21.39 5.27 4.66
N GLY A 346 20.35 4.49 4.32
CA GLY A 346 19.64 3.62 5.26
C GLY A 346 18.63 4.32 6.19
N VAL A 347 18.57 5.66 6.19
CA VAL A 347 17.67 6.43 7.05
C VAL A 347 16.42 6.83 6.29
N LEU A 348 15.25 6.64 6.90
CA LEU A 348 13.98 7.13 6.37
C LEU A 348 13.95 8.66 6.40
N VAL A 349 13.77 9.29 5.23
CA VAL A 349 13.66 10.74 5.11
C VAL A 349 12.21 11.21 5.15
N CYS A 350 11.34 10.58 4.36
CA CYS A 350 9.91 10.89 4.33
C CYS A 350 9.12 9.71 3.78
N GLU A 351 7.83 9.69 4.10
CA GLU A 351 6.84 8.80 3.50
C GLU A 351 5.85 9.63 2.68
N LEU A 352 5.56 9.21 1.46
CA LEU A 352 4.75 9.93 0.49
C LEU A 352 3.54 9.07 0.14
N ALA A 353 2.34 9.55 0.44
CA ALA A 353 1.11 8.89 0.01
C ALA A 353 1.00 8.91 -1.53
N LYS A 354 0.66 7.78 -2.12
CA LYS A 354 0.44 7.69 -3.57
C LYS A 354 -0.82 8.49 -3.93
N ARG A 355 -0.69 9.37 -4.90
CA ARG A 355 -1.81 10.14 -5.44
C ARG A 355 -2.39 9.40 -6.63
N LEU A 356 -3.60 8.88 -6.50
CA LEU A 356 -4.32 8.22 -7.60
C LEU A 356 -4.86 9.26 -8.58
N GLU A 357 -5.34 10.38 -8.07
CA GLU A 357 -5.93 11.49 -8.84
C GLU A 357 -5.14 12.78 -8.67
N GLY A 358 -5.56 13.83 -9.38
CA GLY A 358 -4.99 15.16 -9.30
C GLY A 358 -3.81 15.41 -10.24
N PRO A 359 -3.18 16.59 -10.17
CA PRO A 359 -2.17 17.03 -11.11
C PRO A 359 -0.91 16.16 -11.03
N THR A 360 -0.17 16.08 -12.15
CA THR A 360 1.09 15.32 -12.22
C THR A 360 2.09 15.80 -11.17
N GLN A 361 2.10 17.09 -10.85
CA GLN A 361 2.97 17.70 -9.85
C GLN A 361 2.15 18.39 -8.75
N ALA A 362 2.37 18.03 -7.49
CA ALA A 362 1.81 18.76 -6.35
C ALA A 362 2.62 20.03 -6.08
N PRO A 363 2.03 21.07 -5.46
CA PRO A 363 2.80 22.20 -4.95
C PRO A 363 3.88 21.75 -3.96
N HIS A 364 5.08 22.33 -4.06
CA HIS A 364 6.14 22.05 -3.09
C HIS A 364 5.99 22.95 -1.86
N PRO A 365 5.86 22.42 -0.64
CA PRO A 365 5.60 23.21 0.56
C PRO A 365 6.74 24.20 0.89
N GLU A 366 7.99 23.86 0.54
CA GLU A 366 9.15 24.71 0.83
C GLU A 366 9.41 25.78 -0.23
N HIS A 367 8.80 25.73 -1.43
CA HIS A 367 9.07 26.70 -2.50
C HIS A 367 8.73 28.13 -2.11
N ALA A 368 7.63 28.36 -1.41
CA ALA A 368 7.26 29.71 -0.95
C ALA A 368 8.28 30.28 0.02
N ILE A 369 8.78 29.45 0.95
CA ILE A 369 9.78 29.83 1.95
C ILE A 369 11.11 30.17 1.26
N ILE A 370 11.56 29.30 0.35
CA ILE A 370 12.82 29.49 -0.38
C ILE A 370 12.75 30.71 -1.27
N ASN A 371 11.65 30.94 -1.97
CA ASN A 371 11.45 32.12 -2.78
C ASN A 371 11.45 33.40 -1.93
N ALA A 372 10.79 33.38 -0.76
CA ALA A 372 10.85 34.52 0.17
C ALA A 372 12.27 34.80 0.66
N GLN A 373 13.02 33.76 1.04
CA GLN A 373 14.42 33.88 1.43
C GLN A 373 15.33 34.40 0.28
N TYR A 374 15.05 33.92 -0.95
CA TYR A 374 15.79 34.38 -2.14
C TYR A 374 15.51 35.85 -2.42
N VAL A 375 14.27 36.30 -2.36
CA VAL A 375 13.88 37.70 -2.51
C VAL A 375 14.53 38.54 -1.42
N ASP A 376 14.47 38.12 -0.16
CA ASP A 376 15.12 38.84 0.95
C ASP A 376 16.65 38.91 0.79
N SER A 377 17.28 37.78 0.41
CA SER A 377 18.74 37.76 0.14
C SER A 377 19.14 38.65 -1.05
N ARG A 378 18.29 38.75 -2.07
CA ARG A 378 18.48 39.62 -3.22
C ARG A 378 18.32 41.08 -2.85
N HIS A 379 17.36 41.43 -2.00
CA HIS A 379 17.19 42.75 -1.45
C HIS A 379 18.40 43.15 -0.59
N LYS A 380 18.86 42.29 0.30
CA LYS A 380 20.07 42.52 1.11
C LYS A 380 21.31 42.71 0.25
N ARG A 381 21.54 41.89 -0.76
CA ARG A 381 22.66 42.03 -1.70
C ARG A 381 22.64 43.36 -2.47
N ARG A 382 21.46 43.92 -2.73
CA ARG A 382 21.30 45.18 -3.41
C ARG A 382 21.40 46.38 -2.47
N SER A 383 20.89 46.27 -1.26
CA SER A 383 20.89 47.38 -0.30
C SER A 383 22.26 47.61 0.36
N VAL A 384 23.02 46.54 0.65
CA VAL A 384 24.31 46.63 1.31
C VAL A 384 25.32 47.50 0.56
N PRO A 385 25.59 47.32 -0.76
CA PRO A 385 26.52 48.18 -1.49
C PRO A 385 26.09 49.64 -1.50
N VAL A 386 24.79 49.92 -1.58
CA VAL A 386 24.28 51.30 -1.56
C VAL A 386 24.50 51.94 -0.21
N ILE A 387 24.21 51.23 0.87
CA ILE A 387 24.41 51.72 2.24
C ILE A 387 25.91 51.97 2.50
N GLU A 388 26.78 51.06 2.07
CA GLU A 388 28.21 51.18 2.22
C GLU A 388 28.78 52.34 1.39
N PHE A 389 28.26 52.53 0.18
CA PHE A 389 28.63 53.64 -0.69
C PHE A 389 28.30 55.01 -0.06
N ILE A 390 27.08 55.18 0.46
CA ILE A 390 26.65 56.38 1.18
C ILE A 390 27.48 56.59 2.44
N ARG A 391 27.72 55.52 3.21
CA ARG A 391 28.53 55.61 4.44
C ARG A 391 29.97 56.08 4.19
N LEU A 392 30.57 55.60 3.12
CA LEU A 392 31.99 55.94 2.78
C LEU A 392 32.13 57.32 2.13
N PHE A 393 31.19 57.71 1.28
CA PHE A 393 31.34 58.92 0.46
C PHE A 393 30.41 60.07 0.87
N GLY A 394 29.54 59.86 1.92
CA GLY A 394 28.68 60.93 2.46
C GLY A 394 27.79 61.62 1.41
N ASP A 395 27.63 62.94 1.55
CA ASP A 395 26.77 63.75 0.68
C ASP A 395 27.17 63.69 -0.80
N GLN A 396 28.47 63.53 -1.08
CA GLN A 396 28.99 63.40 -2.44
C GLN A 396 28.58 62.01 -3.01
N GLY A 397 28.61 61.00 -2.17
CA GLY A 397 28.13 59.69 -2.55
C GLY A 397 26.64 59.69 -2.87
N GLU A 398 25.81 60.34 -2.07
CA GLU A 398 24.38 60.51 -2.33
C GLU A 398 24.10 61.24 -3.63
N SER A 399 24.76 62.36 -3.85
CA SER A 399 24.62 63.18 -5.08
C SER A 399 25.04 62.39 -6.32
N PHE A 400 26.15 61.65 -6.26
CA PHE A 400 26.61 60.79 -7.34
C PHE A 400 25.64 59.60 -7.57
N LEU A 401 25.12 59.01 -6.52
CA LEU A 401 24.14 57.93 -6.57
C LEU A 401 22.83 58.36 -7.26
N ASP A 402 22.36 59.58 -6.98
CA ASP A 402 21.17 60.14 -7.62
C ASP A 402 21.39 60.42 -9.10
N GLY A 403 22.58 60.84 -9.48
CA GLY A 403 23.00 60.91 -10.88
C GLY A 403 23.04 59.53 -11.56
N LEU A 404 23.59 58.52 -10.90
CA LEU A 404 23.57 57.13 -11.36
C LEU A 404 22.17 56.59 -11.55
N LYS A 405 21.27 56.84 -10.62
CA LYS A 405 19.85 56.39 -10.70
C LYS A 405 19.16 57.00 -11.93
N LYS A 406 19.49 58.24 -12.30
CA LYS A 406 18.92 58.92 -13.46
C LYS A 406 19.49 58.42 -14.79
N THR A 407 20.80 58.16 -14.85
CA THR A 407 21.52 57.87 -16.09
C THR A 407 21.79 56.40 -16.35
N GLN A 408 21.97 55.58 -15.31
CA GLN A 408 22.41 54.17 -15.37
C GLN A 408 21.53 53.23 -14.54
N LYS A 409 20.20 53.39 -14.61
CA LYS A 409 19.24 52.70 -13.78
C LYS A 409 19.38 51.16 -13.80
N GLU A 410 19.64 50.59 -14.95
CA GLU A 410 19.75 49.12 -15.11
C GLU A 410 21.05 48.56 -14.55
N ASN A 411 22.14 49.32 -14.56
CA ASN A 411 23.49 48.90 -14.14
C ASN A 411 23.98 49.56 -12.84
N LEU A 412 23.06 50.11 -12.05
CA LEU A 412 23.35 50.89 -10.85
C LEU A 412 24.35 50.19 -9.92
N TYR A 413 24.04 48.93 -9.54
CA TYR A 413 24.88 48.15 -8.61
C TYR A 413 26.27 47.84 -9.17
N PHE A 414 26.38 47.59 -10.48
CA PHE A 414 27.66 47.37 -11.15
C PHE A 414 28.57 48.59 -11.06
N HIS A 415 28.02 49.81 -11.13
CA HIS A 415 28.77 51.02 -10.97
C HIS A 415 29.16 51.28 -9.52
N ILE A 416 28.25 51.06 -8.59
CA ILE A 416 28.51 51.19 -7.15
C ILE A 416 29.61 50.23 -6.70
N ASP A 417 29.47 48.94 -6.98
CA ASP A 417 30.46 47.93 -6.62
C ASP A 417 31.84 48.24 -7.24
N GLY A 418 31.81 48.65 -8.50
CA GLY A 418 33.05 49.02 -9.16
C GLY A 418 33.77 50.22 -8.56
N ILE A 419 33.03 51.21 -8.01
CA ILE A 419 33.63 52.36 -7.33
C ILE A 419 34.08 51.98 -5.91
N LEU A 420 33.28 51.18 -5.20
CA LEU A 420 33.68 50.63 -3.90
C LEU A 420 34.96 49.79 -3.98
N MET A 421 35.15 49.01 -5.06
CA MET A 421 36.41 48.31 -5.27
C MET A 421 37.62 49.25 -5.44
N LEU A 422 37.43 50.48 -5.92
CA LEU A 422 38.52 51.44 -6.05
C LEU A 422 39.11 51.88 -4.71
N THR A 423 38.34 51.77 -3.60
CA THR A 423 38.85 52.08 -2.24
C THR A 423 39.98 51.14 -1.80
N GLN A 424 40.15 50.00 -2.46
CA GLN A 424 41.27 49.08 -2.21
C GLN A 424 42.60 49.59 -2.85
N PHE A 425 42.53 50.52 -3.80
CA PHE A 425 43.66 50.93 -4.59
C PHE A 425 43.96 52.42 -4.47
N TYR A 426 42.99 53.25 -4.05
CA TYR A 426 43.09 54.71 -3.98
C TYR A 426 42.65 55.20 -2.61
N GLN A 427 43.21 56.34 -2.18
CA GLN A 427 42.80 57.01 -0.94
C GLN A 427 41.36 57.55 -1.07
N LEU A 428 40.62 57.54 0.05
CA LEU A 428 39.21 57.94 0.07
C LEU A 428 39.07 59.42 -0.39
N GLU A 429 40.00 60.28 0.00
CA GLU A 429 40.05 61.73 -0.37
C GLU A 429 40.16 61.92 -1.87
N ASP A 430 40.98 61.12 -2.53
CA ASP A 430 41.12 61.15 -3.98
C ASP A 430 39.85 60.77 -4.70
N ILE A 431 39.21 59.71 -4.20
CA ILE A 431 37.91 59.23 -4.74
C ILE A 431 36.84 60.30 -4.55
N LEU A 432 36.73 60.89 -3.36
CA LEU A 432 35.79 61.98 -3.09
C LEU A 432 35.98 63.16 -4.01
N THR A 433 37.25 63.59 -4.25
CA THR A 433 37.58 64.67 -5.17
C THR A 433 37.12 64.35 -6.59
N VAL A 434 37.39 63.14 -7.06
CA VAL A 434 36.95 62.68 -8.39
C VAL A 434 35.45 62.54 -8.51
N LEU A 435 34.77 62.08 -7.45
CA LEU A 435 33.32 62.02 -7.43
C LEU A 435 32.69 63.40 -7.55
N LYS A 436 33.28 64.43 -6.90
CA LYS A 436 32.87 65.82 -7.01
C LYS A 436 33.07 66.36 -8.46
N ASP A 437 34.20 66.07 -9.05
CA ASP A 437 34.45 66.44 -10.46
C ASP A 437 33.44 65.78 -11.40
N CYS A 438 33.13 64.48 -11.19
CA CYS A 438 32.16 63.76 -11.98
C CYS A 438 30.72 64.30 -11.82
N ILE A 439 30.38 64.82 -10.64
CA ILE A 439 29.08 65.45 -10.37
C ILE A 439 29.01 66.80 -11.10
N GLU A 440 30.05 67.57 -11.06
CA GLU A 440 30.14 68.87 -11.77
C GLU A 440 30.02 68.75 -13.29
N ILE A 441 30.66 67.71 -13.89
CA ILE A 441 30.56 67.45 -15.32
C ILE A 441 29.32 66.57 -15.71
N GLN A 442 28.49 66.19 -14.74
CA GLN A 442 27.27 65.35 -14.94
C GLN A 442 27.54 64.00 -15.60
N VAL A 443 28.67 63.34 -15.32
CA VAL A 443 29.03 62.03 -15.87
C VAL A 443 29.12 61.02 -14.77
N PHE A 444 28.16 60.13 -14.77
CA PHE A 444 27.94 59.09 -13.70
C PHE A 444 28.30 57.72 -14.25
N HIS A 445 29.61 57.37 -14.20
CA HIS A 445 30.07 56.06 -14.70
C HIS A 445 31.36 55.64 -14.00
N LYS A 446 31.44 54.37 -13.54
CA LYS A 446 32.61 53.85 -12.80
C LYS A 446 33.92 53.97 -13.57
N ASN A 447 33.91 53.79 -14.91
CA ASN A 447 35.13 53.89 -15.71
C ASN A 447 35.64 55.32 -15.81
N THR A 448 34.73 56.31 -15.79
CA THR A 448 35.12 57.71 -15.72
C THR A 448 35.81 58.00 -14.39
N VAL A 449 35.24 57.55 -13.28
CA VAL A 449 35.90 57.70 -11.96
C VAL A 449 37.23 56.97 -11.93
N LYS A 450 37.35 55.77 -12.45
CA LYS A 450 38.59 55.00 -12.54
C LYS A 450 39.63 55.74 -13.40
N ASN A 451 39.27 56.29 -14.56
CA ASN A 451 40.17 56.97 -15.47
C ASN A 451 40.66 58.28 -14.89
N LEU A 452 39.81 59.09 -14.25
CA LEU A 452 40.20 60.35 -13.58
C LEU A 452 41.10 60.05 -12.38
N LEU A 453 40.86 59.04 -11.59
CA LEU A 453 41.76 58.61 -10.54
C LEU A 453 43.11 58.17 -11.10
N GLY A 454 43.15 57.43 -12.18
CA GLY A 454 44.39 57.04 -12.85
C GLY A 454 45.21 58.19 -13.39
N SER A 455 44.54 59.27 -13.79
CA SER A 455 45.25 60.52 -14.28
C SER A 455 45.71 61.40 -13.14
N LYS A 456 45.09 61.41 -11.97
CA LYS A 456 45.42 62.22 -10.79
C LYS A 456 46.28 61.49 -9.76
N SER A 457 46.42 60.19 -9.81
CA SER A 457 47.01 59.44 -8.72
C SER A 457 48.53 59.45 -8.69
N ILE A 458 49.08 59.80 -7.54
CA ILE A 458 50.39 59.37 -7.09
C ILE A 458 50.19 57.87 -6.69
N LYS A 459 50.72 56.93 -7.49
CA LYS A 459 50.72 55.53 -7.17
C LYS A 459 51.47 55.27 -5.89
N PHE A 460 50.80 54.98 -4.78
CA PHE A 460 51.48 54.40 -3.64
C PHE A 460 51.87 52.97 -4.04
N PRO A 461 53.11 52.53 -3.81
CA PRO A 461 53.49 51.16 -4.02
C PRO A 461 52.74 50.34 -2.99
N ILE A 462 51.79 49.55 -3.45
CA ILE A 462 51.20 48.54 -2.64
C ILE A 462 52.34 47.56 -2.36
N ALA A 463 52.80 47.51 -1.12
CA ALA A 463 53.61 46.42 -0.65
C ALA A 463 52.75 45.13 -0.71
N THR A 464 52.77 44.45 -1.83
CA THR A 464 52.27 43.11 -1.94
C THR A 464 53.07 42.27 -0.95
N PRO A 465 52.47 41.70 0.09
CA PRO A 465 53.17 40.65 0.84
C PRO A 465 53.42 39.54 -0.16
N CYS A 466 54.67 39.44 -0.64
CA CYS A 466 55.14 38.26 -1.34
C CYS A 466 55.08 37.09 -0.32
N LEU A 467 53.94 36.43 -0.22
CA LEU A 467 53.87 35.08 0.26
C LEU A 467 54.62 34.26 -0.82
N SER A 468 55.92 34.14 -0.69
CA SER A 468 56.67 33.10 -1.38
C SER A 468 56.25 31.75 -0.84
N ILE A 469 55.15 31.24 -1.37
CA ILE A 469 54.80 29.83 -1.24
C ILE A 469 55.83 29.10 -2.11
N SER A 470 56.94 28.66 -1.49
CA SER A 470 57.81 27.66 -2.10
C SER A 470 56.99 26.36 -2.16
N ILE A 471 56.35 26.10 -3.29
CA ILE A 471 55.82 24.80 -3.60
C ILE A 471 57.04 23.90 -3.78
N PRO A 472 57.29 22.90 -2.89
CA PRO A 472 58.34 21.95 -3.15
C PRO A 472 58.00 21.25 -4.47
N SER A 473 58.88 21.34 -5.44
CA SER A 473 58.79 20.58 -6.69
C SER A 473 59.04 19.08 -6.39
N ALA A 474 58.00 18.45 -5.85
CA ALA A 474 57.98 17.01 -5.80
C ALA A 474 57.60 16.55 -7.23
N SER A 475 58.60 16.08 -7.96
CA SER A 475 58.37 15.40 -9.23
C SER A 475 57.59 14.11 -8.93
N ILE A 476 56.28 14.10 -9.12
CA ILE A 476 55.47 12.90 -9.08
C ILE A 476 55.66 12.18 -10.42
N SER A 477 56.85 11.64 -10.65
CA SER A 477 57.09 10.64 -11.68
C SER A 477 56.90 9.26 -11.04
N ARG A 478 55.76 8.66 -11.17
CA ARG A 478 55.60 7.23 -10.86
C ARG A 478 56.30 6.43 -11.98
N PRO A 479 57.21 5.51 -11.66
CA PRO A 479 57.87 4.69 -12.67
C PRO A 479 56.84 3.87 -13.42
N LEU A 480 56.98 3.70 -14.73
CA LEU A 480 56.11 2.92 -15.61
C LEU A 480 55.86 1.49 -15.16
N SER A 481 56.70 0.93 -14.27
CA SER A 481 56.52 -0.37 -13.62
C SER A 481 55.29 -0.40 -12.71
N ALA A 482 54.87 0.71 -12.13
CA ALA A 482 53.68 0.77 -11.27
C ALA A 482 52.33 0.61 -12.05
N TYR A 483 52.37 0.67 -13.38
CA TYR A 483 51.20 0.47 -14.23
C TYR A 483 51.10 -0.92 -14.84
N LYS A 484 52.08 -1.79 -14.65
CA LYS A 484 52.11 -3.17 -15.18
C LYS A 484 51.25 -4.15 -14.41
N GLU A 485 50.83 -3.83 -13.19
CA GLU A 485 50.00 -4.71 -12.36
C GLU A 485 48.48 -4.47 -12.56
N VAL A 486 48.07 -3.37 -13.16
CA VAL A 486 46.64 -3.07 -13.40
C VAL A 486 46.13 -3.62 -14.74
N ALA A 487 47.02 -4.12 -15.60
CA ALA A 487 46.66 -4.66 -16.93
C ALA A 487 46.51 -6.20 -16.93
N ARG A 488 46.42 -6.85 -15.75
CA ARG A 488 46.15 -8.28 -15.61
C ARG A 488 45.03 -8.53 -14.59
N VAL A 489 43.81 -8.07 -14.88
CA VAL A 489 42.56 -8.63 -14.35
C VAL A 489 41.54 -8.58 -15.47
#